data_757c88fd24770804fa3f971f1a36ed0a
#
_entry.id   757c88fd24770804fa3f971f1a36ed0a
#
_cell.length_a   1.000
_cell.length_b   1.000
_cell.length_c   1.000
_cell.angle_alpha   90.00
_cell.angle_beta   90.00
_cell.angle_gamma   90.00
#
_symmetry.space_group_name_H-M   'P 1'
#
loop_
_entity.id
_entity.type
_entity.pdbx_description
1 polymer ?
#
loop_
_entity_poly.entity_id
_entity_poly.type
_entity_poly.pdbx_seq_one_letter_code
_entity_poly.pdbx_strand_id
1 'polypeptide(L)'
;MKKTVLAVAAVASLGMANTVLAATEEVGQAIFQWVGTVPAPSEARPGYWIVSADGGSVLSATDGVMVFDNKAGEVVLTSASTFGFKVVRDAELADGAFNPALDKEGVPYKATLGSIKAGKGGLVSAGGDHGYFAVTSGTTALSTSTPLNFAANQVATISLAPATPGSTFDMASANDIWAVQASLALTTDTAL
;
A
#
# COMPACT_ATOMS: atom_id res chain seq x y z
N MET A 1 37.80 -7.54 -10.41
CA MET A 1 37.44 -6.67 -11.55
C MET A 1 36.17 -5.96 -11.21
N LYS A 2 36.25 -4.69 -10.84
CA LYS A 2 35.12 -3.86 -10.42
C LYS A 2 34.51 -3.23 -11.68
N LYS A 3 33.24 -3.50 -11.96
CA LYS A 3 32.49 -2.81 -13.03
C LYS A 3 31.72 -1.69 -12.40
N THR A 4 32.24 -0.48 -12.55
CA THR A 4 31.55 0.76 -12.19
C THR A 4 30.57 1.11 -13.32
N VAL A 5 29.29 1.12 -13.05
CA VAL A 5 28.29 1.66 -13.97
C VAL A 5 28.17 3.15 -13.67
N LEU A 6 28.65 3.96 -14.60
CA LEU A 6 28.59 5.41 -14.54
C LEU A 6 27.28 5.85 -15.18
N ALA A 7 26.34 6.37 -14.38
CA ALA A 7 25.16 7.07 -14.91
C ALA A 7 25.60 8.49 -15.28
N VAL A 8 25.64 8.80 -16.56
CA VAL A 8 25.93 10.14 -17.07
C VAL A 8 24.62 10.91 -17.19
N ALA A 9 24.42 11.86 -16.30
CA ALA A 9 23.41 12.91 -16.49
C ALA A 9 24.03 13.97 -17.41
N ALA A 10 23.61 14.01 -18.67
CA ALA A 10 24.03 15.06 -19.60
C ALA A 10 23.12 16.27 -19.42
N VAL A 11 23.64 17.31 -18.79
CA VAL A 11 23.06 18.67 -18.86
C VAL A 11 23.70 19.36 -20.07
N ALA A 12 22.93 19.49 -21.13
CA ALA A 12 23.37 20.26 -22.30
C ALA A 12 22.93 21.72 -22.15
N SER A 13 23.88 22.60 -21.92
CA SER A 13 23.73 24.05 -22.10
C SER A 13 23.95 24.41 -23.57
N LEU A 14 22.95 24.97 -24.22
CA LEU A 14 23.00 25.32 -25.64
C LEU A 14 23.18 26.82 -25.84
N GLY A 15 24.28 27.15 -26.55
CA GLY A 15 24.51 28.45 -27.16
C GLY A 15 23.62 28.62 -28.41
N MET A 16 23.20 29.86 -28.64
CA MET A 16 22.29 30.28 -29.71
C MET A 16 22.91 30.13 -31.11
N ALA A 17 22.20 29.42 -31.98
CA ALA A 17 22.28 29.60 -33.41
C ALA A 17 20.86 29.62 -33.96
N ASN A 18 20.45 30.73 -34.58
CA ASN A 18 19.16 30.90 -35.24
C ASN A 18 19.08 30.02 -36.50
N THR A 19 18.60 28.80 -36.34
CA THR A 19 18.00 28.04 -37.43
C THR A 19 16.52 27.84 -37.09
N VAL A 20 15.65 28.12 -38.04
CA VAL A 20 14.24 27.79 -37.95
C VAL A 20 14.13 26.26 -37.89
N LEU A 21 14.23 25.73 -36.69
CA LEU A 21 13.89 24.37 -36.42
C LEU A 21 12.37 24.29 -36.22
N ALA A 22 11.75 23.40 -36.93
CA ALA A 22 10.37 23.03 -36.65
C ALA A 22 10.21 22.86 -35.14
N ALA A 23 9.23 23.50 -34.56
CA ALA A 23 8.93 23.39 -33.15
C ALA A 23 8.69 21.92 -32.84
N THR A 24 9.62 21.29 -32.13
CA THR A 24 9.38 19.99 -31.53
C THR A 24 8.38 20.22 -30.40
N GLU A 25 7.16 19.78 -30.59
CA GLU A 25 6.16 19.78 -29.51
C GLU A 25 6.66 18.87 -28.39
N GLU A 26 6.72 19.38 -27.19
CA GLU A 26 7.05 18.62 -25.98
C GLU A 26 5.88 17.67 -25.72
N VAL A 27 6.10 16.36 -25.89
CA VAL A 27 5.06 15.34 -25.76
C VAL A 27 4.69 15.10 -24.29
N GLY A 28 5.48 15.61 -23.36
CA GLY A 28 5.30 15.45 -21.91
C GLY A 28 6.46 14.75 -21.23
N GLN A 29 6.44 14.74 -19.92
CA GLN A 29 7.44 14.05 -19.09
C GLN A 29 6.83 12.78 -18.50
N ALA A 30 7.55 11.66 -18.60
CA ALA A 30 7.22 10.43 -17.89
C ALA A 30 8.17 10.28 -16.70
N ILE A 31 7.61 10.19 -15.50
CA ILE A 31 8.37 9.98 -14.27
C ILE A 31 8.17 8.54 -13.83
N PHE A 32 9.26 7.80 -13.65
CA PHE A 32 9.25 6.44 -13.13
C PHE A 32 9.92 6.46 -11.75
N GLN A 33 9.24 5.89 -10.75
CA GLN A 33 9.79 5.77 -9.41
C GLN A 33 9.63 4.33 -8.92
N TRP A 34 10.69 3.77 -8.37
CA TRP A 34 10.67 2.47 -7.70
C TRP A 34 10.94 2.70 -6.21
N VAL A 35 10.02 2.25 -5.38
CA VAL A 35 10.17 2.23 -3.92
C VAL A 35 10.14 0.78 -3.48
N GLY A 36 11.20 0.33 -2.83
CA GLY A 36 11.28 -1.00 -2.24
C GLY A 36 11.16 -0.91 -0.73
N THR A 37 10.24 -1.66 -0.15
CA THR A 37 10.15 -1.85 1.29
C THR A 37 10.69 -3.24 1.62
N VAL A 38 11.59 -3.34 2.59
CA VAL A 38 11.94 -4.64 3.19
C VAL A 38 10.84 -4.94 4.22
N PRO A 39 9.97 -5.91 3.98
CA PRO A 39 8.94 -6.24 4.95
C PRO A 39 9.60 -6.77 6.22
N ALA A 40 9.05 -6.38 7.37
CA ALA A 40 9.32 -7.11 8.60
C ALA A 40 8.83 -8.56 8.38
N PRO A 41 9.54 -9.58 8.88
CA PRO A 41 9.02 -10.93 8.84
C PRO A 41 7.61 -10.90 9.44
N SER A 42 6.63 -11.46 8.72
CA SER A 42 5.31 -11.64 9.29
C SER A 42 5.45 -12.69 10.37
N GLU A 43 5.56 -12.25 11.63
CA GLU A 43 5.45 -13.15 12.77
C GLU A 43 3.99 -13.59 12.85
N ALA A 44 3.63 -14.55 12.00
CA ALA A 44 2.40 -15.29 12.21
C ALA A 44 2.53 -15.99 13.56
N ARG A 45 1.55 -15.82 14.42
CA ARG A 45 1.49 -16.59 15.66
C ARG A 45 1.48 -18.08 15.27
N PRO A 46 2.28 -18.94 15.91
CA PRO A 46 2.27 -20.37 15.61
C PRO A 46 0.83 -20.90 15.51
N GLY A 47 0.53 -21.59 14.43
CA GLY A 47 -0.77 -22.21 14.19
C GLY A 47 -1.74 -21.44 13.27
N TYR A 48 -1.35 -20.31 12.70
CA TYR A 48 -2.17 -19.57 11.75
C TYR A 48 -1.33 -18.94 10.65
N TRP A 49 -1.95 -18.82 9.46
CA TRP A 49 -1.37 -18.12 8.31
C TRP A 49 -2.28 -16.99 7.87
N ILE A 50 -1.69 -15.85 7.54
CA ILE A 50 -2.37 -14.79 6.80
C ILE A 50 -2.10 -15.04 5.33
N VAL A 51 -3.14 -15.31 4.56
CA VAL A 51 -3.00 -15.70 3.16
C VAL A 51 -3.72 -14.74 2.22
N SER A 52 -3.33 -14.74 0.95
CA SER A 52 -4.01 -14.02 -0.12
C SER A 52 -5.50 -14.40 -0.19
N ALA A 53 -6.32 -13.56 -0.82
CA ALA A 53 -7.77 -13.77 -0.92
C ALA A 53 -8.15 -15.15 -1.49
N ASP A 54 -7.39 -15.64 -2.45
CA ASP A 54 -7.54 -16.98 -3.05
C ASP A 54 -7.04 -18.12 -2.15
N GLY A 55 -6.23 -17.79 -1.14
CA GLY A 55 -5.63 -18.77 -0.24
C GLY A 55 -4.42 -19.50 -0.82
N GLY A 56 -3.87 -19.05 -1.93
CA GLY A 56 -2.78 -19.72 -2.63
C GLY A 56 -1.38 -19.42 -2.10
N SER A 57 -1.21 -18.35 -1.35
CA SER A 57 0.09 -17.91 -0.84
C SER A 57 -0.04 -17.15 0.48
N VAL A 58 1.03 -17.20 1.29
CA VAL A 58 1.16 -16.31 2.45
C VAL A 58 1.19 -14.87 1.97
N LEU A 59 0.43 -14.01 2.65
CA LEU A 59 0.42 -12.59 2.36
C LEU A 59 1.78 -11.99 2.70
N SER A 60 2.46 -11.48 1.69
CA SER A 60 3.63 -10.63 1.86
C SER A 60 3.22 -9.15 1.90
N ALA A 61 4.17 -8.26 2.15
CA ALA A 61 3.94 -6.83 1.95
C ALA A 61 3.45 -6.60 0.51
N THR A 62 2.38 -5.83 0.36
CA THR A 62 1.75 -5.56 -0.93
C THR A 62 1.90 -4.09 -1.28
N ASP A 63 2.33 -3.82 -2.51
CA ASP A 63 2.43 -2.47 -3.04
C ASP A 63 1.18 -2.15 -3.86
N GLY A 64 0.67 -0.94 -3.67
CA GLY A 64 -0.49 -0.44 -4.38
C GLY A 64 -0.28 0.95 -4.92
N VAL A 65 -1.23 1.41 -5.69
CA VAL A 65 -1.25 2.76 -6.25
C VAL A 65 -2.42 3.55 -5.69
N MET A 66 -2.19 4.86 -5.56
CA MET A 66 -3.22 5.85 -5.24
C MET A 66 -3.41 6.74 -6.47
N VAL A 67 -4.64 7.08 -6.77
CA VAL A 67 -5.00 8.00 -7.85
C VAL A 67 -5.64 9.23 -7.25
N PHE A 68 -5.06 10.38 -7.55
CA PHE A 68 -5.58 11.68 -7.15
C PHE A 68 -6.13 12.42 -8.37
N ASP A 69 -7.22 13.13 -8.16
CA ASP A 69 -7.70 14.17 -9.07
C ASP A 69 -7.24 15.54 -8.55
N ASN A 70 -6.90 16.45 -9.45
CA ASN A 70 -6.53 17.82 -9.11
C ASN A 70 -7.33 18.75 -9.99
N LYS A 71 -8.36 19.36 -9.42
CA LYS A 71 -9.21 20.37 -10.07
C LYS A 71 -8.96 21.74 -9.47
N ALA A 72 -8.35 22.61 -10.26
CA ALA A 72 -8.07 23.99 -9.86
C ALA A 72 -7.27 24.13 -8.54
N GLY A 73 -6.41 23.16 -8.22
CA GLY A 73 -5.61 23.15 -7.00
C GLY A 73 -6.24 22.36 -5.85
N GLU A 74 -7.47 21.88 -5.99
CA GLU A 74 -8.11 20.98 -5.03
C GLU A 74 -7.72 19.53 -5.35
N VAL A 75 -6.90 18.92 -4.49
CA VAL A 75 -6.43 17.55 -4.66
C VAL A 75 -7.32 16.61 -3.85
N VAL A 76 -7.84 15.57 -4.50
CA VAL A 76 -8.72 14.58 -3.87
C VAL A 76 -8.26 13.17 -4.24
N LEU A 77 -8.16 12.27 -3.27
CA LEU A 77 -7.96 10.83 -3.55
C LEU A 77 -9.24 10.25 -4.16
N THR A 78 -9.16 9.78 -5.40
CA THR A 78 -10.31 9.22 -6.12
C THR A 78 -10.36 7.71 -6.10
N SER A 79 -9.20 7.05 -6.03
CA SER A 79 -9.13 5.60 -5.89
C SER A 79 -7.79 5.16 -5.30
N ALA A 80 -7.78 3.97 -4.72
CA ALA A 80 -6.59 3.29 -4.27
C ALA A 80 -6.69 1.79 -4.58
N SER A 81 -5.55 1.13 -4.70
CA SER A 81 -5.49 -0.32 -4.82
C SER A 81 -6.19 -1.00 -3.64
N THR A 82 -6.81 -2.13 -3.93
CA THR A 82 -7.51 -2.95 -2.96
C THR A 82 -6.74 -4.24 -2.73
N PHE A 83 -6.53 -4.59 -1.47
CA PHE A 83 -5.84 -5.82 -1.07
C PHE A 83 -6.81 -6.75 -0.36
N GLY A 84 -6.79 -8.02 -0.76
CA GLY A 84 -7.62 -9.05 -0.15
C GLY A 84 -6.78 -10.06 0.62
N PHE A 85 -7.21 -10.41 1.83
CA PHE A 85 -6.60 -11.49 2.61
C PHE A 85 -7.64 -12.20 3.48
N LYS A 86 -7.26 -13.37 3.97
CA LYS A 86 -7.99 -14.13 4.99
C LYS A 86 -7.03 -14.82 5.93
N VAL A 87 -7.54 -15.33 7.05
CA VAL A 87 -6.77 -16.12 8.01
C VAL A 87 -7.18 -17.57 7.93
N VAL A 88 -6.20 -18.44 7.85
CA VAL A 88 -6.39 -19.90 7.84
C VAL A 88 -5.60 -20.55 8.98
N ARG A 89 -6.03 -21.73 9.40
CA ARG A 89 -5.31 -22.56 10.37
C ARG A 89 -4.12 -23.24 9.68
N ASP A 90 -3.02 -23.32 10.38
CA ASP A 90 -1.89 -24.20 10.06
C ASP A 90 -2.27 -25.63 10.40
N ALA A 91 -2.33 -26.50 9.39
CA ALA A 91 -2.71 -27.90 9.56
C ALA A 91 -1.56 -28.76 10.09
N GLU A 92 -0.32 -28.33 9.91
CA GLU A 92 0.90 -29.08 10.25
C GLU A 92 1.86 -28.23 11.08
N LEU A 93 1.46 -27.92 12.32
CA LEU A 93 2.17 -27.02 13.25
C LEU A 93 3.69 -27.27 13.40
N ALA A 94 4.15 -28.45 13.04
CA ALA A 94 5.54 -28.87 13.25
C ALA A 94 6.48 -28.52 12.08
N ASP A 95 5.95 -28.24 10.90
CA ASP A 95 6.78 -28.04 9.69
C ASP A 95 7.21 -26.58 9.47
N GLY A 96 6.48 -25.63 10.07
CA GLY A 96 6.79 -24.19 9.98
C GLY A 96 6.68 -23.63 8.56
N ALA A 97 6.03 -24.33 7.63
CA ALA A 97 5.88 -23.98 6.24
C ALA A 97 4.41 -23.95 5.82
N PHE A 98 4.02 -22.95 5.04
CA PHE A 98 2.67 -22.86 4.50
C PHE A 98 2.47 -23.88 3.36
N ASN A 99 1.41 -24.67 3.48
CA ASN A 99 1.00 -25.63 2.46
C ASN A 99 -0.43 -25.33 1.97
N PRO A 100 -0.62 -24.70 0.79
CA PRO A 100 -1.96 -24.31 0.31
C PRO A 100 -2.88 -25.50 0.05
N ALA A 101 -2.36 -26.73 0.01
CA ALA A 101 -3.17 -27.93 -0.13
C ALA A 101 -3.79 -28.39 1.21
N LEU A 102 -3.17 -28.09 2.32
CA LEU A 102 -3.56 -28.50 3.68
C LEU A 102 -4.13 -27.33 4.49
N ASP A 103 -3.48 -26.15 4.46
CA ASP A 103 -3.81 -24.95 5.25
C ASP A 103 -4.98 -24.18 4.64
N LYS A 104 -6.16 -24.79 4.64
CA LYS A 104 -7.37 -24.25 3.99
C LYS A 104 -8.47 -23.88 4.97
N GLU A 105 -8.39 -24.38 6.20
CA GLU A 105 -9.42 -24.14 7.20
C GLU A 105 -9.41 -22.67 7.61
N GLY A 106 -10.37 -21.89 7.09
CA GLY A 106 -10.53 -20.50 7.47
C GLY A 106 -11.01 -20.38 8.90
N VAL A 107 -10.43 -19.44 9.64
CA VAL A 107 -10.84 -19.13 11.00
C VAL A 107 -11.46 -17.74 11.09
N PRO A 108 -12.41 -17.50 12.01
CA PRO A 108 -12.89 -16.14 12.27
C PRO A 108 -11.75 -15.32 12.88
N TYR A 109 -11.67 -14.06 12.49
CA TYR A 109 -10.61 -13.17 12.97
C TYR A 109 -11.10 -11.73 13.11
N LYS A 110 -10.31 -10.94 13.80
CA LYS A 110 -10.53 -9.51 14.02
C LYS A 110 -9.37 -8.73 13.47
N ALA A 111 -9.63 -7.63 12.81
CA ALA A 111 -8.61 -6.70 12.33
C ALA A 111 -8.74 -5.35 13.02
N THR A 112 -7.62 -4.85 13.52
CA THR A 112 -7.49 -3.54 14.15
C THR A 112 -6.43 -2.76 13.41
N LEU A 113 -6.63 -1.49 13.17
CA LEU A 113 -5.60 -0.62 12.62
C LEU A 113 -4.47 -0.46 13.64
N GLY A 114 -3.28 -0.92 13.31
CA GLY A 114 -2.10 -0.73 14.17
C GLY A 114 -1.52 0.67 14.00
N SER A 115 -1.25 1.06 12.76
CA SER A 115 -0.79 2.40 12.43
C SER A 115 -1.10 2.76 10.98
N ILE A 116 -1.19 4.06 10.73
CA ILE A 116 -1.14 4.63 9.39
C ILE A 116 -0.05 5.71 9.38
N LYS A 117 0.75 5.72 8.35
CA LYS A 117 1.83 6.69 8.13
C LYS A 117 1.73 7.18 6.70
N ALA A 118 1.88 8.47 6.52
CA ALA A 118 1.87 9.08 5.20
C ALA A 118 3.01 10.09 5.08
N GLY A 119 3.43 10.36 3.85
CA GLY A 119 4.46 11.36 3.64
C GLY A 119 4.77 11.62 2.19
N LYS A 120 5.31 12.78 1.94
CA LYS A 120 5.71 13.28 0.64
C LYS A 120 7.11 12.78 0.27
N GLY A 121 7.33 12.49 -1.00
CA GLY A 121 8.62 12.05 -1.52
C GLY A 121 9.04 10.65 -1.09
N GLY A 122 8.08 9.78 -0.71
CA GLY A 122 8.36 8.41 -0.27
C GLY A 122 8.80 8.27 1.20
N LEU A 123 8.91 9.37 1.94
CA LEU A 123 9.23 9.38 3.36
C LEU A 123 7.93 9.36 4.16
N VAL A 124 7.63 8.26 4.84
CA VAL A 124 6.42 8.12 5.63
C VAL A 124 6.68 8.41 7.10
N SER A 125 5.80 9.20 7.73
CA SER A 125 5.82 9.51 9.16
C SER A 125 4.42 9.46 9.75
N ALA A 126 4.29 9.18 11.03
CA ALA A 126 2.99 9.22 11.69
C ALA A 126 2.43 10.65 11.64
N GLY A 127 1.16 10.78 11.20
CA GLY A 127 0.47 12.06 11.11
C GLY A 127 0.97 13.00 10.00
N GLY A 128 1.75 12.50 9.06
CA GLY A 128 2.24 13.29 7.92
C GLY A 128 1.15 13.76 6.95
N ASP A 129 -0.04 13.17 7.03
CA ASP A 129 -1.24 13.52 6.25
C ASP A 129 -2.27 14.36 7.02
N HIS A 130 -1.96 14.71 8.26
CA HIS A 130 -2.88 15.40 9.20
C HIS A 130 -4.26 14.74 9.32
N GLY A 131 -4.31 13.41 9.17
CA GLY A 131 -5.55 12.62 9.29
C GLY A 131 -6.39 12.56 8.02
N TYR A 132 -5.82 12.88 6.86
CA TYR A 132 -6.53 12.81 5.59
C TYR A 132 -6.87 11.37 5.16
N PHE A 133 -5.93 10.42 5.34
CA PHE A 133 -6.14 9.04 4.92
C PHE A 133 -6.81 8.19 6.00
N ALA A 134 -7.72 7.33 5.58
CA ALA A 134 -8.27 6.24 6.36
C ALA A 134 -8.05 4.91 5.66
N VAL A 135 -7.77 3.86 6.43
CA VAL A 135 -7.77 2.48 5.95
C VAL A 135 -9.19 1.94 6.08
N THR A 136 -9.74 1.40 5.02
CA THR A 136 -11.13 0.90 5.00
C THR A 136 -11.19 -0.58 4.64
N SER A 137 -12.22 -1.26 5.13
CA SER A 137 -12.67 -2.55 4.60
C SER A 137 -14.09 -2.37 4.05
N GLY A 138 -14.20 -2.41 2.72
CA GLY A 138 -15.40 -1.95 2.05
C GLY A 138 -15.67 -0.47 2.38
N THR A 139 -16.83 -0.17 2.96
CA THR A 139 -17.21 1.19 3.38
C THR A 139 -16.88 1.51 4.85
N THR A 140 -16.35 0.54 5.60
CA THR A 140 -16.09 0.69 7.03
C THR A 140 -14.63 1.08 7.26
N ALA A 141 -14.39 2.22 7.92
CA ALA A 141 -13.06 2.60 8.34
C ALA A 141 -12.57 1.70 9.49
N LEU A 142 -11.33 1.24 9.38
CA LEU A 142 -10.65 0.52 10.45
C LEU A 142 -10.23 1.49 11.55
N SER A 143 -10.36 1.06 12.80
CA SER A 143 -10.04 1.83 13.99
C SER A 143 -8.86 1.23 14.72
N THR A 144 -8.13 2.06 15.46
CA THR A 144 -7.07 1.62 16.39
C THR A 144 -7.63 1.05 17.70
N SER A 145 -8.90 1.32 18.00
CA SER A 145 -9.53 0.95 19.28
C SER A 145 -10.65 -0.09 19.14
N THR A 146 -11.28 -0.17 17.97
CA THR A 146 -12.44 -1.04 17.75
C THR A 146 -12.13 -2.03 16.64
N PRO A 147 -11.98 -3.34 16.95
CA PRO A 147 -11.74 -4.37 15.96
C PRO A 147 -12.92 -4.53 14.99
N LEU A 148 -12.64 -4.73 13.73
CA LEU A 148 -13.60 -5.20 12.75
C LEU A 148 -13.57 -6.73 12.68
N ASN A 149 -14.73 -7.37 12.80
CA ASN A 149 -14.85 -8.82 12.83
C ASN A 149 -15.07 -9.40 11.43
N PHE A 150 -14.40 -10.50 11.15
CA PHE A 150 -14.53 -11.29 9.94
C PHE A 150 -14.88 -12.73 10.28
N ALA A 151 -15.86 -13.30 9.60
CA ALA A 151 -16.23 -14.69 9.75
C ALA A 151 -15.15 -15.63 9.19
N ALA A 152 -15.21 -16.91 9.54
CA ALA A 152 -14.36 -17.93 8.94
C ALA A 152 -14.50 -17.92 7.41
N ASN A 153 -13.37 -18.01 6.70
CA ASN A 153 -13.25 -17.92 5.24
C ASN A 153 -13.66 -16.54 4.63
N GLN A 154 -14.06 -15.58 5.42
CA GLN A 154 -14.33 -14.24 4.91
C GLN A 154 -13.03 -13.56 4.50
N VAL A 155 -13.00 -13.01 3.29
CA VAL A 155 -11.90 -12.19 2.80
C VAL A 155 -12.08 -10.76 3.32
N ALA A 156 -11.08 -10.27 4.05
CA ALA A 156 -10.97 -8.84 4.32
C ALA A 156 -10.48 -8.14 3.05
N THR A 157 -11.18 -7.09 2.65
CA THR A 157 -10.83 -6.29 1.48
C THR A 157 -10.41 -4.90 1.95
N ILE A 158 -9.11 -4.61 1.90
CA ILE A 158 -8.53 -3.40 2.48
C ILE A 158 -8.16 -2.41 1.38
N SER A 159 -8.51 -1.14 1.57
CA SER A 159 -8.16 -0.04 0.68
C SER A 159 -7.93 1.25 1.46
N LEU A 160 -7.48 2.30 0.77
CA LEU A 160 -7.38 3.64 1.31
C LEU A 160 -8.53 4.51 0.79
N ALA A 161 -9.01 5.40 1.64
CA ALA A 161 -10.00 6.41 1.31
C ALA A 161 -9.67 7.72 2.05
N PRO A 162 -10.24 8.87 1.66
CA PRO A 162 -10.26 10.04 2.52
C PRO A 162 -11.03 9.73 3.81
N ALA A 163 -10.49 10.12 4.96
CA ALA A 163 -11.14 9.93 6.27
C ALA A 163 -12.51 10.63 6.33
N THR A 164 -12.63 11.76 5.66
CA THR A 164 -13.90 12.43 5.38
C THR A 164 -14.19 12.32 3.89
N PRO A 165 -15.27 11.63 3.49
CA PRO A 165 -15.59 11.48 2.07
C PRO A 165 -15.70 12.83 1.35
N GLY A 166 -15.00 12.95 0.22
CA GLY A 166 -15.00 14.15 -0.61
C GLY A 166 -14.18 15.33 -0.07
N SER A 167 -13.41 15.14 1.03
CA SER A 167 -12.49 16.18 1.49
C SER A 167 -11.31 16.36 0.55
N THR A 168 -10.79 17.58 0.51
CA THR A 168 -9.55 17.93 -0.20
C THR A 168 -8.33 17.56 0.62
N PHE A 169 -7.26 17.22 -0.06
CA PHE A 169 -5.96 16.96 0.55
C PHE A 169 -5.08 18.21 0.45
N ASP A 170 -5.27 19.12 1.37
CA ASP A 170 -4.67 20.47 1.36
C ASP A 170 -3.15 20.49 1.44
N MET A 171 -2.54 19.36 1.85
CA MET A 171 -1.08 19.22 1.90
C MET A 171 -0.46 18.80 0.57
N ALA A 172 -1.26 18.34 -0.38
CA ALA A 172 -0.79 17.92 -1.68
C ALA A 172 -0.83 19.06 -2.69
N SER A 173 0.16 19.08 -3.55
CA SER A 173 0.28 20.02 -4.66
C SER A 173 0.50 19.26 -5.96
N ALA A 174 0.35 19.93 -7.10
CA ALA A 174 0.62 19.32 -8.40
C ALA A 174 2.06 18.75 -8.45
N ASN A 175 2.20 17.56 -9.02
CA ASN A 175 3.44 16.78 -9.14
C ASN A 175 4.03 16.25 -7.81
N ASP A 176 3.31 16.34 -6.71
CA ASP A 176 3.73 15.70 -5.47
C ASP A 176 3.61 14.17 -5.57
N ILE A 177 4.58 13.49 -4.97
CA ILE A 177 4.56 12.05 -4.81
C ILE A 177 4.27 11.76 -3.34
N TRP A 178 3.20 11.03 -3.07
CA TRP A 178 2.81 10.64 -1.74
C TRP A 178 2.94 9.13 -1.56
N ALA A 179 3.40 8.72 -0.38
CA ALA A 179 3.39 7.33 0.05
C ALA A 179 2.56 7.19 1.32
N VAL A 180 1.80 6.11 1.41
CA VAL A 180 1.03 5.73 2.60
C VAL A 180 1.38 4.30 2.97
N GLN A 181 1.67 4.08 4.24
CA GLN A 181 1.91 2.77 4.82
C GLN A 181 0.91 2.54 5.95
N ALA A 182 0.25 1.40 5.94
CA ALA A 182 -0.63 0.98 7.02
C ALA A 182 -0.21 -0.39 7.55
N SER A 183 -0.33 -0.57 8.86
CA SER A 183 -0.19 -1.87 9.52
C SER A 183 -1.50 -2.27 10.17
N LEU A 184 -1.83 -3.55 10.10
CA LEU A 184 -2.99 -4.13 10.75
C LEU A 184 -2.54 -5.15 11.79
N ALA A 185 -3.15 -5.11 12.96
CA ALA A 185 -3.08 -6.18 13.94
C ALA A 185 -4.25 -7.14 13.73
N LEU A 186 -3.94 -8.41 13.54
CA LEU A 186 -4.94 -9.46 13.36
C LEU A 186 -4.95 -10.36 14.60
N THR A 187 -6.14 -10.66 15.10
CA THR A 187 -6.34 -11.54 16.26
C THR A 187 -7.46 -12.54 15.98
N THR A 188 -7.39 -13.70 16.61
CA THR A 188 -8.45 -14.70 16.60
C THR A 188 -8.71 -15.19 18.00
N ASP A 189 -9.97 -15.50 18.30
CA ASP A 189 -10.39 -16.14 19.56
C ASP A 189 -10.45 -17.68 19.41
N THR A 190 -10.18 -18.21 18.21
CA THR A 190 -10.13 -19.65 17.96
C THR A 190 -8.90 -20.23 18.65
N ALA A 191 -9.09 -21.26 19.48
CA ALA A 191 -7.99 -22.03 20.04
C ALA A 191 -7.38 -22.96 18.97
N LEU A 192 -6.09 -23.27 19.12
CA LEU A 192 -5.38 -24.28 18.33
C LEU A 192 -5.81 -25.69 18.69
#